data_521b509a059e904cbdc238368d3844ba
#
_entry.id   521b509a059e904cbdc238368d3844ba
#
_cell.length_a   1.000
_cell.length_b   1.000
_cell.length_c   1.000
_cell.angle_alpha   90.00
_cell.angle_beta   90.00
_cell.angle_gamma   90.00
#
_symmetry.space_group_name_H-M   'P 1'
#
loop_
_entity.id
_entity.type
_entity.pdbx_description
1 polymer ?
#
loop_
_entity_poly.entity_id
_entity_poly.type
_entity_poly.pdbx_seq_one_letter_code
_entity_poly.pdbx_strand_id
1 'polypeptide(L)'
;MNQFYLFFRIFIFPGFLFLLVIALFLHWLDRKLIARFQGRVGPPWYQPVADLVKLFAKEDILPSGTNLFFAALLPLISFASVLTASFYLPIAIQSALSFQGDFIVLIFLLSMPSLMYFLAGWVTRGVYSVIGGNRALLQYFSYEVLFLLAMSGTAIASGSWSLADIRLAQVKEGPYIFPQIAGFLLSLAGLIGKLKREPYDIPKAKSEVIAGALTEFSGKKLALWYLTIQLQTVAGLSFLIHCFFSGFWQMNTISGLFIFLLLLIILQCVLSAISAIYARLRIDQLIHLNWHIFIPLTLLHIVYILLR
;
A
#
# COMPACT_ATOMS: atom_id res chain seq x y z
N MET A 1 -0.81 23.86 21.40
CA MET A 1 -0.40 22.42 21.44
C MET A 1 1.10 22.42 21.68
N ASN A 2 1.60 21.77 22.75
CA ASN A 2 3.04 21.79 23.08
C ASN A 2 3.86 21.20 21.93
N GLN A 3 4.93 21.85 21.51
CA GLN A 3 5.84 21.39 20.44
C GLN A 3 6.36 19.97 20.70
N PHE A 4 6.61 19.63 21.97
CA PHE A 4 6.98 18.30 22.40
C PHE A 4 5.93 17.22 22.10
N TYR A 5 4.64 17.53 22.30
CA TYR A 5 3.53 16.61 21.99
C TYR A 5 3.42 16.36 20.48
N LEU A 6 3.64 17.39 19.66
CA LEU A 6 3.62 17.26 18.21
C LEU A 6 4.80 16.44 17.71
N PHE A 7 5.99 16.67 18.27
CA PHE A 7 7.17 15.85 18.00
C PHE A 7 6.93 14.37 18.35
N PHE A 8 6.40 14.09 19.54
CA PHE A 8 6.07 12.73 19.97
C PHE A 8 5.10 12.04 19.00
N ARG A 9 4.04 12.73 18.57
CA ARG A 9 3.05 12.19 17.62
C ARG A 9 3.62 11.90 16.24
N ILE A 10 4.54 12.69 15.75
CA ILE A 10 5.13 12.51 14.40
C ILE A 10 6.22 11.43 14.42
N PHE A 11 7.08 11.41 15.44
CA PHE A 11 8.23 10.53 15.44
C PHE A 11 8.03 9.23 16.18
N ILE A 12 7.25 9.19 17.26
CA ILE A 12 7.14 8.02 18.13
C ILE A 12 5.80 7.33 17.95
N PHE A 13 4.68 7.89 18.46
CA PHE A 13 3.38 7.24 18.46
C PHE A 13 2.22 8.22 18.17
N PRO A 14 1.36 7.90 17.19
CA PRO A 14 1.37 6.80 16.21
C PRO A 14 2.26 7.07 14.99
N GLY A 15 3.39 7.77 15.19
CA GLY A 15 4.26 8.30 14.17
C GLY A 15 5.19 7.28 13.49
N PHE A 16 6.29 7.77 12.94
CA PHE A 16 7.20 7.02 12.08
C PHE A 16 7.71 5.72 12.71
N LEU A 17 8.14 5.76 13.98
CA LEU A 17 8.72 4.58 14.65
C LEU A 17 7.69 3.46 14.81
N PHE A 18 6.47 3.79 15.22
CA PHE A 18 5.37 2.84 15.34
C PHE A 18 5.02 2.22 13.98
N LEU A 19 4.90 3.04 12.93
CA LEU A 19 4.64 2.57 11.57
C LEU A 19 5.74 1.64 11.06
N LEU A 20 6.99 1.98 11.33
CA LEU A 20 8.14 1.16 10.93
C LEU A 20 8.11 -0.22 11.61
N VAL A 21 7.83 -0.27 12.91
CA VAL A 21 7.72 -1.53 13.65
C VAL A 21 6.59 -2.40 13.08
N ILE A 22 5.41 -1.81 12.83
CA ILE A 22 4.28 -2.53 12.22
C ILE A 22 4.64 -3.01 10.80
N ALA A 23 5.27 -2.18 9.99
CA ALA A 23 5.65 -2.53 8.64
C ALA A 23 6.62 -3.72 8.60
N LEU A 24 7.62 -3.74 9.47
CA LEU A 24 8.56 -4.85 9.60
C LEU A 24 7.88 -6.12 10.12
N PHE A 25 6.98 -5.97 11.09
CA PHE A 25 6.20 -7.09 11.63
C PHE A 25 5.30 -7.71 10.57
N LEU A 26 4.53 -6.89 9.82
CA LEU A 26 3.67 -7.38 8.74
C LEU A 26 4.48 -8.02 7.60
N HIS A 27 5.66 -7.47 7.29
CA HIS A 27 6.54 -8.07 6.29
C HIS A 27 7.07 -9.45 6.73
N TRP A 28 7.43 -9.60 8.02
CA TRP A 28 7.78 -10.91 8.57
C TRP A 28 6.60 -11.88 8.51
N LEU A 29 5.42 -11.43 8.96
CA LEU A 29 4.18 -12.22 8.97
C LEU A 29 3.83 -12.72 7.56
N ASP A 30 3.91 -11.84 6.57
CA ASP A 30 3.68 -12.17 5.16
C ASP A 30 4.58 -13.31 4.68
N ARG A 31 5.90 -13.14 4.83
CA ARG A 31 6.89 -14.16 4.45
C ARG A 31 6.70 -15.48 5.21
N LYS A 32 6.30 -15.40 6.48
CA LYS A 32 6.03 -16.57 7.32
C LYS A 32 4.79 -17.32 6.86
N LEU A 33 3.69 -16.60 6.58
CA LEU A 33 2.44 -17.18 6.12
C LEU A 33 2.57 -17.83 4.74
N ILE A 34 3.14 -17.10 3.77
CA ILE A 34 3.38 -17.66 2.42
C ILE A 34 4.23 -18.92 2.49
N ALA A 35 5.30 -18.92 3.30
CA ALA A 35 6.13 -20.10 3.49
C ALA A 35 5.33 -21.28 4.07
N ARG A 36 4.45 -21.03 5.06
CA ARG A 36 3.59 -22.05 5.66
C ARG A 36 2.56 -22.61 4.67
N PHE A 37 1.91 -21.75 3.89
CA PHE A 37 1.00 -22.21 2.82
C PHE A 37 1.72 -23.07 1.77
N GLN A 38 3.01 -22.80 1.54
CA GLN A 38 3.85 -23.61 0.63
C GLN A 38 4.54 -24.82 1.29
N GLY A 39 4.20 -25.18 2.53
CA GLY A 39 4.82 -26.29 3.26
C GLY A 39 6.27 -26.05 3.74
N ARG A 40 6.72 -24.79 3.79
CA ARG A 40 8.07 -24.38 4.23
C ARG A 40 8.06 -23.80 5.65
N VAL A 41 9.23 -23.75 6.32
CA VAL A 41 9.34 -23.25 7.70
C VAL A 41 9.22 -21.72 7.78
N GLY A 42 9.66 -20.98 6.78
CA GLY A 42 9.67 -19.51 6.78
C GLY A 42 10.78 -18.88 7.64
N PRO A 43 11.03 -17.57 7.50
CA PRO A 43 12.13 -16.88 8.17
C PRO A 43 11.86 -16.63 9.64
N PRO A 44 12.93 -16.40 10.48
CA PRO A 44 12.80 -15.94 11.83
C PRO A 44 12.27 -14.50 11.91
N TRP A 45 11.74 -14.08 13.07
CA TRP A 45 11.09 -12.79 13.25
C TRP A 45 11.98 -11.56 13.03
N TYR A 46 13.27 -11.68 13.31
CA TYR A 46 14.25 -10.59 13.17
C TYR A 46 14.78 -10.41 11.74
N GLN A 47 14.47 -11.33 10.83
CA GLN A 47 15.00 -11.31 9.45
C GLN A 47 14.73 -10.00 8.69
N PRO A 48 13.54 -9.39 8.73
CA PRO A 48 13.31 -8.12 8.03
C PRO A 48 14.21 -6.98 8.52
N VAL A 49 14.50 -6.96 9.82
CA VAL A 49 15.41 -5.97 10.40
C VAL A 49 16.85 -6.22 9.94
N ALA A 50 17.30 -7.49 9.98
CA ALA A 50 18.63 -7.89 9.53
C ALA A 50 18.83 -7.58 8.03
N ASP A 51 17.81 -7.83 7.19
CA ASP A 51 17.85 -7.53 5.76
C ASP A 51 18.02 -6.01 5.52
N LEU A 52 17.35 -5.15 6.30
CA LEU A 52 17.50 -3.70 6.21
C LEU A 52 18.88 -3.23 6.66
N VAL A 53 19.35 -3.70 7.83
CA VAL A 53 20.67 -3.34 8.35
C VAL A 53 21.75 -3.72 7.35
N LYS A 54 21.67 -4.92 6.76
CA LYS A 54 22.57 -5.36 5.70
C LYS A 54 22.58 -4.42 4.51
N LEU A 55 21.41 -3.96 4.05
CA LEU A 55 21.31 -3.05 2.90
C LEU A 55 21.86 -1.66 3.22
N PHE A 56 21.64 -1.15 4.43
CA PHE A 56 22.22 0.13 4.87
C PHE A 56 23.74 0.10 5.03
N ALA A 57 24.30 -1.06 5.38
CA ALA A 57 25.74 -1.27 5.51
C ALA A 57 26.43 -1.55 4.15
N LYS A 58 25.66 -1.91 3.11
CA LYS A 58 26.19 -2.24 1.79
C LYS A 58 26.49 -0.97 1.00
N GLU A 59 27.53 -1.01 0.17
CA GLU A 59 27.89 0.08 -0.77
C GLU A 59 26.81 0.32 -1.82
N ASP A 60 26.66 1.58 -2.22
CA ASP A 60 25.75 2.00 -3.30
C ASP A 60 26.48 1.90 -4.65
N ILE A 61 26.24 0.82 -5.38
CA ILE A 61 26.78 0.59 -6.71
C ILE A 61 25.67 0.83 -7.72
N LEU A 62 25.91 1.67 -8.71
CA LEU A 62 25.01 1.94 -9.83
C LEU A 62 25.76 1.79 -11.16
N PRO A 63 25.07 1.39 -12.25
CA PRO A 63 25.69 1.28 -13.58
C PRO A 63 26.27 2.61 -14.07
N SER A 64 27.32 2.52 -14.88
CA SER A 64 27.88 3.68 -15.58
C SER A 64 26.84 4.29 -16.52
N GLY A 65 26.69 5.61 -16.48
CA GLY A 65 25.68 6.33 -17.27
C GLY A 65 24.32 6.54 -16.57
N THR A 66 24.13 6.04 -15.36
CA THR A 66 22.97 6.36 -14.52
C THR A 66 23.05 7.79 -14.02
N ASN A 67 21.94 8.54 -14.08
CA ASN A 67 21.86 9.85 -13.45
C ASN A 67 21.75 9.70 -11.92
N LEU A 68 22.87 9.97 -11.21
CA LEU A 68 22.98 9.79 -9.76
C LEU A 68 21.97 10.61 -8.95
N PHE A 69 21.66 11.83 -9.42
CA PHE A 69 20.69 12.71 -8.76
C PHE A 69 19.28 12.09 -8.75
N PHE A 70 18.78 11.68 -9.90
CA PHE A 70 17.46 11.05 -9.97
C PHE A 70 17.45 9.68 -9.30
N ALA A 71 18.51 8.90 -9.40
CA ALA A 71 18.61 7.61 -8.72
C ALA A 71 18.55 7.72 -7.19
N ALA A 72 18.96 8.85 -6.61
CA ALA A 72 18.81 9.14 -5.18
C ALA A 72 17.45 9.77 -4.85
N LEU A 73 16.95 10.65 -5.72
CA LEU A 73 15.73 11.42 -5.49
C LEU A 73 14.47 10.55 -5.54
N LEU A 74 14.36 9.61 -6.49
CA LEU A 74 13.17 8.79 -6.70
C LEU A 74 12.79 7.93 -5.49
N PRO A 75 13.71 7.17 -4.85
CA PRO A 75 13.38 6.43 -3.63
C PRO A 75 13.03 7.35 -2.45
N LEU A 76 13.63 8.54 -2.35
CA LEU A 76 13.32 9.53 -1.32
C LEU A 76 11.89 10.08 -1.47
N ILE A 77 11.50 10.50 -2.69
CA ILE A 77 10.14 10.97 -2.96
C ILE A 77 9.13 9.86 -2.69
N SER A 78 9.42 8.64 -3.14
CA SER A 78 8.57 7.47 -2.92
C SER A 78 8.38 7.17 -1.43
N PHE A 79 9.45 7.21 -0.65
CA PHE A 79 9.41 7.01 0.79
C PHE A 79 8.66 8.15 1.51
N ALA A 80 8.98 9.40 1.19
CA ALA A 80 8.33 10.57 1.77
C ALA A 80 6.83 10.59 1.49
N SER A 81 6.39 10.24 0.26
CA SER A 81 4.97 10.20 -0.09
C SER A 81 4.18 9.19 0.73
N VAL A 82 4.72 8.00 0.95
CA VAL A 82 4.04 6.98 1.77
C VAL A 82 4.05 7.35 3.25
N LEU A 83 5.15 7.93 3.73
CA LEU A 83 5.24 8.40 5.10
C LEU A 83 4.20 9.51 5.37
N THR A 84 4.10 10.50 4.48
CA THR A 84 3.09 11.56 4.58
C THR A 84 1.68 11.00 4.47
N ALA A 85 1.41 10.05 3.55
CA ALA A 85 0.13 9.35 3.45
C ALA A 85 -0.26 8.71 4.79
N SER A 86 0.69 8.10 5.48
CA SER A 86 0.44 7.45 6.78
C SER A 86 0.05 8.41 7.89
N PHE A 87 0.46 9.69 7.82
CA PHE A 87 0.07 10.71 8.80
C PHE A 87 -1.36 11.23 8.61
N TYR A 88 -1.96 11.05 7.42
CA TYR A 88 -3.38 11.33 7.19
C TYR A 88 -4.28 10.24 7.75
N LEU A 89 -3.75 9.02 7.97
CA LEU A 89 -4.53 7.90 8.48
C LEU A 89 -4.70 7.98 10.00
N PRO A 90 -5.93 7.88 10.51
CA PRO A 90 -6.20 7.91 11.95
C PRO A 90 -5.93 6.54 12.59
N ILE A 91 -4.67 6.14 12.81
CA ILE A 91 -4.29 4.77 13.21
C ILE A 91 -4.73 4.41 14.64
N ALA A 92 -4.63 5.31 15.59
CA ALA A 92 -5.06 5.06 16.99
C ALA A 92 -5.70 6.30 17.61
N ILE A 93 -5.29 7.44 17.14
CA ILE A 93 -5.70 8.78 17.57
C ILE A 93 -6.13 9.49 16.30
N GLN A 94 -6.95 10.53 16.42
CA GLN A 94 -7.30 11.39 15.31
C GLN A 94 -6.05 11.78 14.50
N SER A 95 -6.15 11.72 13.16
CA SER A 95 -5.02 12.02 12.27
C SER A 95 -4.38 13.37 12.62
N ALA A 96 -3.05 13.45 12.46
CA ALA A 96 -2.31 14.68 12.73
C ALA A 96 -2.64 15.78 11.69
N LEU A 97 -3.02 15.38 10.49
CA LEU A 97 -3.20 16.20 9.30
C LEU A 97 -4.60 15.96 8.69
N SER A 98 -5.69 16.22 9.44
CA SER A 98 -7.06 16.07 8.92
C SER A 98 -7.55 17.38 8.31
N PHE A 99 -8.11 17.34 7.10
CA PHE A 99 -8.79 18.46 6.44
C PHE A 99 -9.85 17.94 5.44
N GLN A 100 -10.68 18.85 4.93
CA GLN A 100 -11.63 18.50 3.88
C GLN A 100 -10.88 18.14 2.58
N GLY A 101 -11.05 16.89 2.11
CA GLY A 101 -10.34 16.39 0.92
C GLY A 101 -9.07 15.56 1.22
N ASP A 102 -8.76 15.26 2.48
CA ASP A 102 -7.65 14.40 2.86
C ASP A 102 -7.70 13.00 2.22
N PHE A 103 -8.90 12.49 1.93
CA PHE A 103 -9.13 11.26 1.19
C PHE A 103 -8.49 11.27 -0.22
N ILE A 104 -8.67 12.36 -0.99
CA ILE A 104 -8.12 12.51 -2.34
C ILE A 104 -6.60 12.59 -2.29
N VAL A 105 -6.07 13.40 -1.36
CA VAL A 105 -4.62 13.55 -1.17
C VAL A 105 -3.97 12.22 -0.80
N LEU A 106 -4.62 11.44 0.04
CA LEU A 106 -4.13 10.13 0.46
C LEU A 106 -4.03 9.15 -0.71
N ILE A 107 -5.06 9.07 -1.57
CA ILE A 107 -5.01 8.24 -2.78
C ILE A 107 -3.85 8.66 -3.67
N PHE A 108 -3.67 9.96 -3.90
CA PHE A 108 -2.58 10.50 -4.71
C PHE A 108 -1.20 10.16 -4.13
N LEU A 109 -1.00 10.35 -2.83
CA LEU A 109 0.25 10.03 -2.15
C LEU A 109 0.59 8.53 -2.21
N LEU A 110 -0.42 7.66 -2.09
CA LEU A 110 -0.25 6.20 -2.22
C LEU A 110 0.04 5.77 -3.67
N SER A 111 -0.24 6.59 -4.67
CA SER A 111 0.06 6.32 -6.09
C SER A 111 1.49 6.66 -6.47
N MET A 112 2.11 7.63 -5.78
CA MET A 112 3.46 8.10 -6.04
C MET A 112 4.53 7.00 -6.10
N PRO A 113 4.57 5.99 -5.22
CA PRO A 113 5.56 4.92 -5.29
C PRO A 113 5.53 4.16 -6.61
N SER A 114 4.36 3.99 -7.22
CA SER A 114 4.24 3.27 -8.50
C SER A 114 4.78 4.09 -9.67
N LEU A 115 4.54 5.41 -9.67
CA LEU A 115 5.12 6.32 -10.65
C LEU A 115 6.64 6.44 -10.50
N MET A 116 7.12 6.59 -9.26
CA MET A 116 8.56 6.64 -9.00
C MET A 116 9.25 5.32 -9.38
N TYR A 117 8.60 4.17 -9.18
CA TYR A 117 9.11 2.86 -9.59
C TYR A 117 9.29 2.77 -11.12
N PHE A 118 8.32 3.27 -11.89
CA PHE A 118 8.45 3.36 -13.35
C PHE A 118 9.64 4.22 -13.76
N LEU A 119 9.74 5.44 -13.21
CA LEU A 119 10.85 6.35 -13.50
C LEU A 119 12.20 5.78 -13.10
N ALA A 120 12.28 5.02 -12.01
CA ALA A 120 13.50 4.35 -11.57
C ALA A 120 14.04 3.39 -12.64
N GLY A 121 13.16 2.65 -13.32
CA GLY A 121 13.54 1.78 -14.42
C GLY A 121 14.20 2.52 -15.59
N TRP A 122 13.73 3.71 -15.90
CA TRP A 122 14.29 4.54 -16.98
C TRP A 122 15.60 5.23 -16.61
N VAL A 123 15.74 5.63 -15.35
CA VAL A 123 16.96 6.32 -14.86
C VAL A 123 18.17 5.39 -14.87
N THR A 124 18.02 4.12 -14.56
CA THR A 124 19.12 3.15 -14.48
C THR A 124 19.55 2.60 -15.84
N ARG A 125 18.72 2.75 -16.88
CA ARG A 125 18.99 2.33 -18.27
C ARG A 125 19.34 0.86 -18.48
N GLY A 126 19.20 0.00 -17.46
CA GLY A 126 19.34 -1.43 -17.60
C GLY A 126 18.19 -2.02 -18.43
N VAL A 127 18.47 -3.03 -19.28
CA VAL A 127 17.45 -3.64 -20.15
C VAL A 127 16.28 -4.19 -19.33
N TYR A 128 16.56 -4.95 -18.29
CA TYR A 128 15.55 -5.50 -17.39
C TYR A 128 14.83 -4.40 -16.57
N SER A 129 15.55 -3.36 -16.19
CA SER A 129 14.97 -2.23 -15.46
C SER A 129 13.96 -1.45 -16.29
N VAL A 130 14.27 -1.15 -17.57
CA VAL A 130 13.37 -0.46 -18.49
C VAL A 130 12.12 -1.29 -18.78
N ILE A 131 12.29 -2.59 -19.06
CA ILE A 131 11.16 -3.49 -19.30
C ILE A 131 10.28 -3.59 -18.03
N GLY A 132 10.88 -3.77 -16.86
CA GLY A 132 10.15 -3.81 -15.59
C GLY A 132 9.43 -2.50 -15.27
N GLY A 133 10.07 -1.36 -15.56
CA GLY A 133 9.47 -0.03 -15.43
C GLY A 133 8.24 0.14 -16.33
N ASN A 134 8.34 -0.19 -17.62
CA ASN A 134 7.22 -0.10 -18.57
C ASN A 134 6.05 -1.01 -18.17
N ARG A 135 6.33 -2.23 -17.71
CA ARG A 135 5.30 -3.13 -17.18
C ARG A 135 4.62 -2.54 -15.93
N ALA A 136 5.38 -1.85 -15.07
CA ALA A 136 4.83 -1.18 -13.91
C ALA A 136 3.89 -0.03 -14.28
N LEU A 137 4.20 0.72 -15.34
CA LEU A 137 3.37 1.80 -15.84
C LEU A 137 2.04 1.28 -16.41
N LEU A 138 2.09 0.24 -17.26
CA LEU A 138 0.89 -0.38 -17.80
C LEU A 138 -0.01 -0.96 -16.70
N GLN A 139 0.60 -1.64 -15.73
CA GLN A 139 -0.11 -2.14 -14.56
C GLN A 139 -0.72 -0.99 -13.74
N TYR A 140 -0.01 0.13 -13.55
CA TYR A 140 -0.48 1.30 -12.84
C TYR A 140 -1.78 1.83 -13.43
N PHE A 141 -1.84 2.08 -14.74
CA PHE A 141 -3.07 2.54 -15.40
C PHE A 141 -4.22 1.53 -15.30
N SER A 142 -3.91 0.24 -15.21
CA SER A 142 -4.92 -0.79 -15.10
C SER A 142 -5.60 -0.82 -13.73
N TYR A 143 -4.86 -0.77 -12.62
CA TYR A 143 -5.44 -0.90 -11.28
C TYR A 143 -5.80 0.45 -10.63
N GLU A 144 -5.18 1.56 -11.03
CA GLU A 144 -5.37 2.85 -10.35
C GLU A 144 -6.80 3.35 -10.50
N VAL A 145 -7.36 3.26 -11.70
CA VAL A 145 -8.76 3.63 -11.97
C VAL A 145 -9.71 2.76 -11.14
N LEU A 146 -9.46 1.44 -11.10
CA LEU A 146 -10.23 0.52 -10.29
C LEU A 146 -10.21 0.89 -8.80
N PHE A 147 -9.01 1.11 -8.26
CA PHE A 147 -8.82 1.44 -6.84
C PHE A 147 -9.50 2.77 -6.49
N LEU A 148 -9.33 3.79 -7.34
CA LEU A 148 -9.92 5.11 -7.16
C LEU A 148 -11.46 5.06 -7.13
N LEU A 149 -12.08 4.39 -8.10
CA LEU A 149 -13.52 4.24 -8.19
C LEU A 149 -14.07 3.39 -7.02
N ALA A 150 -13.43 2.28 -6.69
CA ALA A 150 -13.89 1.41 -5.62
C ALA A 150 -13.85 2.10 -4.24
N MET A 151 -12.77 2.87 -3.98
CA MET A 151 -12.64 3.65 -2.75
C MET A 151 -13.61 4.84 -2.69
N SER A 152 -13.88 5.51 -3.83
CA SER A 152 -14.81 6.66 -3.87
C SER A 152 -16.24 6.30 -3.46
N GLY A 153 -16.63 5.03 -3.59
CA GLY A 153 -17.91 4.54 -3.09
C GLY A 153 -18.16 4.85 -1.61
N THR A 154 -17.13 4.77 -0.77
CA THR A 154 -17.24 5.10 0.67
C THR A 154 -17.40 6.59 0.92
N ALA A 155 -16.73 7.45 0.12
CA ALA A 155 -16.87 8.90 0.19
C ALA A 155 -18.25 9.35 -0.30
N ILE A 156 -18.78 8.75 -1.36
CA ILE A 156 -20.12 9.01 -1.88
C ILE A 156 -21.18 8.65 -0.84
N ALA A 157 -21.06 7.47 -0.19
CA ALA A 157 -21.99 7.03 0.83
C ALA A 157 -22.02 7.94 2.06
N SER A 158 -20.88 8.52 2.45
CA SER A 158 -20.80 9.45 3.58
C SER A 158 -21.13 10.91 3.19
N GLY A 159 -21.22 11.23 1.91
CA GLY A 159 -21.39 12.60 1.41
C GLY A 159 -20.19 13.53 1.65
N SER A 160 -19.03 13.00 2.01
CA SER A 160 -17.82 13.78 2.32
C SER A 160 -16.54 13.13 1.82
N TRP A 161 -15.56 13.97 1.45
CA TRP A 161 -14.23 13.55 1.05
C TRP A 161 -13.22 13.66 2.20
N SER A 162 -13.69 13.72 3.44
CA SER A 162 -12.88 13.71 4.65
C SER A 162 -12.93 12.33 5.30
N LEU A 163 -11.75 11.76 5.63
CA LEU A 163 -11.65 10.48 6.35
C LEU A 163 -12.35 10.55 7.74
N ALA A 164 -12.29 11.70 8.38
CA ALA A 164 -12.96 11.90 9.66
C ALA A 164 -14.48 11.79 9.53
N ASP A 165 -15.07 12.40 8.50
CA ASP A 165 -16.52 12.37 8.26
C ASP A 165 -16.98 10.99 7.79
N ILE A 166 -16.22 10.32 6.90
CA ILE A 166 -16.47 8.94 6.48
C ILE A 166 -16.58 8.02 7.70
N ARG A 167 -15.67 8.22 8.66
CA ARG A 167 -15.70 7.47 9.90
C ARG A 167 -16.91 7.82 10.77
N LEU A 168 -17.22 9.11 10.95
CA LEU A 168 -18.37 9.54 11.74
C LEU A 168 -19.69 9.01 11.17
N ALA A 169 -19.82 8.93 9.85
CA ALA A 169 -20.94 8.30 9.18
C ALA A 169 -21.03 6.81 9.53
N GLN A 170 -19.92 6.07 9.48
CA GLN A 170 -19.89 4.65 9.86
C GLN A 170 -20.20 4.40 11.35
N VAL A 171 -19.84 5.32 12.24
CA VAL A 171 -20.20 5.19 13.67
C VAL A 171 -21.71 5.36 13.88
N LYS A 172 -22.38 6.18 13.05
CA LYS A 172 -23.83 6.42 13.13
C LYS A 172 -24.65 5.34 12.43
N GLU A 173 -24.22 4.94 11.24
CA GLU A 173 -25.00 4.06 10.34
C GLU A 173 -24.54 2.60 10.40
N GLY A 174 -23.39 2.33 10.99
CA GLY A 174 -22.71 1.03 11.02
C GLY A 174 -21.59 0.92 10.01
N PRO A 175 -20.75 -0.15 10.14
CA PRO A 175 -19.59 -0.37 9.27
C PRO A 175 -20.00 -0.57 7.82
N TYR A 176 -19.31 0.11 6.89
CA TYR A 176 -19.62 0.05 5.47
C TYR A 176 -19.31 -1.30 4.80
N ILE A 177 -18.58 -2.18 5.47
CA ILE A 177 -18.31 -3.53 4.95
C ILE A 177 -19.60 -4.31 4.62
N PHE A 178 -20.66 -4.15 5.42
CA PHE A 178 -21.92 -4.88 5.20
C PHE A 178 -22.68 -4.39 3.96
N PRO A 179 -22.96 -3.07 3.79
CA PRO A 179 -23.66 -2.57 2.61
C PRO A 179 -22.79 -2.50 1.35
N GLN A 180 -21.46 -2.49 1.49
CA GLN A 180 -20.51 -2.25 0.40
C GLN A 180 -19.46 -3.37 0.25
N ILE A 181 -19.86 -4.63 0.47
CA ILE A 181 -18.93 -5.77 0.35
C ILE A 181 -18.29 -5.86 -1.05
N ALA A 182 -19.04 -5.55 -2.11
CA ALA A 182 -18.52 -5.50 -3.47
C ALA A 182 -17.46 -4.43 -3.63
N GLY A 183 -17.70 -3.22 -3.12
CA GLY A 183 -16.71 -2.12 -3.10
C GLY A 183 -15.44 -2.49 -2.34
N PHE A 184 -15.57 -3.17 -1.20
CA PHE A 184 -14.42 -3.66 -0.44
C PHE A 184 -13.60 -4.70 -1.22
N LEU A 185 -14.22 -5.69 -1.86
CA LEU A 185 -13.51 -6.71 -2.64
C LEU A 185 -12.80 -6.10 -3.85
N LEU A 186 -13.44 -5.16 -4.54
CA LEU A 186 -12.87 -4.46 -5.68
C LEU A 186 -11.72 -3.52 -5.27
N SER A 187 -11.86 -2.83 -4.13
CA SER A 187 -10.78 -2.00 -3.58
C SER A 187 -9.59 -2.85 -3.11
N LEU A 188 -9.84 -4.03 -2.55
CA LEU A 188 -8.79 -4.99 -2.19
C LEU A 188 -8.03 -5.49 -3.43
N ALA A 189 -8.74 -5.81 -4.53
CA ALA A 189 -8.11 -6.18 -5.81
C ALA A 189 -7.23 -5.03 -6.36
N GLY A 190 -7.73 -3.79 -6.33
CA GLY A 190 -6.95 -2.61 -6.69
C GLY A 190 -5.72 -2.40 -5.80
N LEU A 191 -5.83 -2.64 -4.49
CA LEU A 191 -4.71 -2.56 -3.55
C LEU A 191 -3.65 -3.63 -3.84
N ILE A 192 -4.01 -4.87 -4.17
CA ILE A 192 -3.06 -5.92 -4.57
C ILE A 192 -2.25 -5.47 -5.77
N GLY A 193 -2.89 -4.84 -6.77
CA GLY A 193 -2.23 -4.24 -7.92
C GLY A 193 -1.25 -3.13 -7.54
N LYS A 194 -1.65 -2.24 -6.63
CA LYS A 194 -0.84 -1.13 -6.10
C LYS A 194 0.39 -1.63 -5.35
N LEU A 195 0.26 -2.70 -4.59
CA LEU A 195 1.36 -3.33 -3.85
C LEU A 195 2.25 -4.23 -4.73
N LYS A 196 1.88 -4.46 -5.98
CA LYS A 196 2.59 -5.35 -6.92
C LYS A 196 2.84 -6.74 -6.31
N ARG A 197 1.78 -7.32 -5.71
CA ARG A 197 1.78 -8.68 -5.15
C ARG A 197 1.13 -9.67 -6.10
N GLU A 198 1.44 -10.94 -5.98
CA GLU A 198 0.72 -11.98 -6.71
C GLU A 198 -0.80 -11.86 -6.46
N PRO A 199 -1.62 -11.98 -7.52
CA PRO A 199 -1.33 -12.32 -8.92
C PRO A 199 -0.82 -11.18 -9.81
N TYR A 200 -0.61 -9.96 -9.30
CA TYR A 200 -0.24 -8.75 -10.03
C TYR A 200 1.27 -8.43 -9.91
N ASP A 201 2.13 -9.44 -9.71
CA ASP A 201 3.59 -9.29 -9.61
C ASP A 201 4.30 -9.23 -10.98
N ILE A 202 3.69 -8.53 -11.94
CA ILE A 202 4.17 -8.44 -13.33
C ILE A 202 5.49 -7.65 -13.44
N PRO A 203 5.65 -6.47 -12.76
CA PRO A 203 6.87 -5.68 -12.86
C PRO A 203 8.10 -6.30 -12.20
N LYS A 204 7.89 -7.22 -11.24
CA LYS A 204 8.94 -7.86 -10.44
C LYS A 204 9.13 -9.34 -10.78
N ALA A 205 8.64 -9.77 -11.92
CA ALA A 205 8.65 -11.16 -12.38
C ALA A 205 10.06 -11.75 -12.38
N LYS A 206 10.43 -12.51 -11.35
CA LYS A 206 11.79 -13.06 -11.17
C LYS A 206 12.27 -13.89 -12.34
N SER A 207 11.39 -14.64 -12.97
CA SER A 207 11.71 -15.51 -14.12
C SER A 207 11.90 -14.76 -15.44
N GLU A 208 11.43 -13.50 -15.54
CA GLU A 208 11.44 -12.73 -16.79
C GLU A 208 12.31 -11.47 -16.73
N VAL A 209 12.21 -10.70 -15.65
CA VAL A 209 12.86 -9.38 -15.49
C VAL A 209 13.66 -9.27 -14.18
N ILE A 210 13.98 -10.38 -13.53
CA ILE A 210 14.78 -10.48 -12.30
C ILE A 210 14.12 -9.74 -11.14
N ALA A 211 14.43 -8.45 -10.94
CA ALA A 211 13.82 -7.57 -9.93
C ALA A 211 13.11 -6.35 -10.56
N GLY A 212 12.95 -6.36 -11.88
CA GLY A 212 12.32 -5.27 -12.63
C GLY A 212 13.08 -3.96 -12.50
N ALA A 213 12.39 -2.85 -12.26
CA ALA A 213 12.99 -1.52 -12.18
C ALA A 213 14.04 -1.38 -11.06
N LEU A 214 14.04 -2.29 -10.08
CA LEU A 214 14.99 -2.25 -8.95
C LEU A 214 16.25 -3.11 -9.16
N THR A 215 16.40 -3.74 -10.31
CA THR A 215 17.53 -4.67 -10.58
C THR A 215 18.89 -4.01 -10.38
N GLU A 216 19.02 -2.76 -10.81
CA GLU A 216 20.27 -2.00 -10.79
C GLU A 216 20.50 -1.22 -9.48
N PHE A 217 19.51 -1.19 -8.59
CA PHE A 217 19.65 -0.51 -7.31
C PHE A 217 20.35 -1.38 -6.28
N SER A 218 21.27 -0.80 -5.51
CA SER A 218 21.96 -1.47 -4.40
C SER A 218 22.01 -0.58 -3.16
N GLY A 219 22.54 -1.11 -2.05
CA GLY A 219 22.84 -0.35 -0.84
C GLY A 219 21.65 0.41 -0.26
N LYS A 220 21.91 1.64 0.17
CA LYS A 220 20.94 2.51 0.86
C LYS A 220 19.72 2.86 0.01
N LYS A 221 19.90 3.04 -1.29
CA LYS A 221 18.81 3.37 -2.23
C LYS A 221 17.82 2.21 -2.34
N LEU A 222 18.32 0.99 -2.42
CA LEU A 222 17.48 -0.22 -2.41
C LEU A 222 16.78 -0.41 -1.06
N ALA A 223 17.46 -0.12 0.07
CA ALA A 223 16.84 -0.15 1.39
C ALA A 223 15.63 0.79 1.49
N LEU A 224 15.72 2.02 0.95
CA LEU A 224 14.60 2.96 0.90
C LEU A 224 13.42 2.44 0.07
N TRP A 225 13.69 1.78 -1.07
CA TRP A 225 12.63 1.13 -1.86
C TRP A 225 11.92 0.02 -1.08
N TYR A 226 12.67 -0.84 -0.36
CA TYR A 226 12.06 -1.89 0.46
C TYR A 226 11.24 -1.31 1.61
N LEU A 227 11.75 -0.30 2.30
CA LEU A 227 10.99 0.41 3.35
C LEU A 227 9.71 1.03 2.80
N THR A 228 9.78 1.66 1.62
CA THR A 228 8.60 2.23 0.96
C THR A 228 7.53 1.17 0.69
N ILE A 229 7.91 0.03 0.14
CA ILE A 229 6.97 -1.06 -0.17
C ILE A 229 6.31 -1.61 1.10
N GLN A 230 7.08 -1.74 2.19
CA GLN A 230 6.55 -2.23 3.46
C GLN A 230 5.60 -1.21 4.11
N LEU A 231 5.96 0.07 4.15
CA LEU A 231 5.11 1.14 4.65
C LEU A 231 3.86 1.32 3.77
N GLN A 232 3.97 1.20 2.46
CA GLN A 232 2.84 1.26 1.53
C GLN A 232 1.83 0.14 1.79
N THR A 233 2.29 -1.04 2.21
CA THR A 233 1.40 -2.13 2.62
C THR A 233 0.60 -1.74 3.87
N VAL A 234 1.26 -1.21 4.91
CA VAL A 234 0.59 -0.73 6.12
C VAL A 234 -0.40 0.38 5.81
N ALA A 235 0.03 1.40 5.07
CA ALA A 235 -0.81 2.54 4.72
C ALA A 235 -2.03 2.14 3.87
N GLY A 236 -1.82 1.27 2.87
CA GLY A 236 -2.91 0.78 2.01
C GLY A 236 -3.94 -0.06 2.78
N LEU A 237 -3.49 -1.00 3.63
CA LEU A 237 -4.38 -1.78 4.48
C LEU A 237 -5.11 -0.90 5.50
N SER A 238 -4.40 0.03 6.14
CA SER A 238 -5.01 0.98 7.07
C SER A 238 -6.08 1.84 6.40
N PHE A 239 -5.85 2.25 5.15
CA PHE A 239 -6.83 3.01 4.38
C PHE A 239 -8.10 2.20 4.13
N LEU A 240 -7.98 0.94 3.70
CA LEU A 240 -9.14 0.03 3.55
C LEU A 240 -9.90 -0.14 4.89
N ILE A 241 -9.17 -0.36 5.99
CA ILE A 241 -9.76 -0.53 7.31
C ILE A 241 -10.59 0.71 7.70
N HIS A 242 -10.06 1.91 7.48
CA HIS A 242 -10.78 3.14 7.82
C HIS A 242 -11.98 3.39 6.94
N CYS A 243 -11.93 3.03 5.67
CA CYS A 243 -13.03 3.24 4.74
C CYS A 243 -14.19 2.24 4.91
N PHE A 244 -13.92 1.01 5.38
CA PHE A 244 -14.95 -0.02 5.43
C PHE A 244 -15.28 -0.54 6.83
N PHE A 245 -14.35 -0.45 7.79
CA PHE A 245 -14.48 -1.10 9.10
C PHE A 245 -14.50 -0.14 10.28
N SER A 246 -14.32 1.16 10.08
CA SER A 246 -14.13 2.12 11.19
C SER A 246 -15.33 2.26 12.14
N GLY A 247 -16.49 1.76 11.75
CA GLY A 247 -17.67 1.69 12.62
C GLY A 247 -17.57 0.66 13.77
N PHE A 248 -16.61 -0.27 13.73
CA PHE A 248 -16.49 -1.30 14.77
C PHE A 248 -15.81 -0.82 16.06
N TRP A 249 -15.12 0.32 16.07
CA TRP A 249 -14.37 0.77 17.25
C TRP A 249 -14.45 2.28 17.48
N GLN A 250 -14.25 2.67 18.73
CA GLN A 250 -14.09 4.08 19.11
C GLN A 250 -12.61 4.47 19.07
N MET A 251 -12.28 5.66 18.58
CA MET A 251 -10.92 6.20 18.65
C MET A 251 -10.53 6.59 20.06
N ASN A 252 -9.24 6.79 20.26
CA ASN A 252 -8.62 7.18 21.52
C ASN A 252 -8.85 6.16 22.66
N THR A 253 -9.21 4.92 22.33
CA THR A 253 -9.35 3.82 23.25
C THR A 253 -8.31 2.74 22.99
N ILE A 254 -7.83 2.08 24.05
CA ILE A 254 -6.90 0.96 23.93
C ILE A 254 -7.57 -0.20 23.16
N SER A 255 -8.86 -0.45 23.42
CA SER A 255 -9.65 -1.45 22.69
C SER A 255 -9.73 -1.16 21.21
N GLY A 256 -9.88 0.12 20.82
CA GLY A 256 -9.87 0.54 19.40
C GLY A 256 -8.56 0.26 18.70
N LEU A 257 -7.42 0.49 19.39
CA LEU A 257 -6.11 0.13 18.87
C LEU A 257 -5.97 -1.38 18.64
N PHE A 258 -6.42 -2.20 19.61
CA PHE A 258 -6.40 -3.66 19.47
C PHE A 258 -7.24 -4.16 18.29
N ILE A 259 -8.46 -3.64 18.13
CA ILE A 259 -9.35 -4.00 17.00
C ILE A 259 -8.70 -3.60 15.66
N PHE A 260 -8.12 -2.40 15.59
CA PHE A 260 -7.40 -1.96 14.39
C PHE A 260 -6.24 -2.87 14.03
N LEU A 261 -5.36 -3.21 15.01
CA LEU A 261 -4.23 -4.11 14.80
C LEU A 261 -4.68 -5.52 14.40
N LEU A 262 -5.75 -6.02 15.01
CA LEU A 262 -6.33 -7.32 14.68
C LEU A 262 -6.84 -7.34 13.23
N LEU A 263 -7.61 -6.32 12.80
CA LEU A 263 -8.08 -6.20 11.42
C LEU A 263 -6.91 -6.09 10.43
N LEU A 264 -5.88 -5.37 10.79
CA LEU A 264 -4.68 -5.21 9.96
C LEU A 264 -3.96 -6.56 9.76
N ILE A 265 -3.85 -7.36 10.82
CA ILE A 265 -3.30 -8.73 10.75
C ILE A 265 -4.22 -9.64 9.90
N ILE A 266 -5.53 -9.58 10.09
CA ILE A 266 -6.49 -10.38 9.30
C ILE A 266 -6.36 -10.05 7.81
N LEU A 267 -6.39 -8.77 7.44
CA LEU A 267 -6.25 -8.37 6.04
C LEU A 267 -4.88 -8.74 5.46
N GLN A 268 -3.80 -8.65 6.25
CA GLN A 268 -2.50 -9.16 5.83
C GLN A 268 -2.53 -10.67 5.59
N CYS A 269 -3.19 -11.45 6.44
CA CYS A 269 -3.36 -12.90 6.23
C CYS A 269 -4.14 -13.18 4.92
N VAL A 270 -5.19 -12.41 4.65
CA VAL A 270 -5.95 -12.52 3.38
C VAL A 270 -5.05 -12.22 2.18
N LEU A 271 -4.26 -11.14 2.21
CA LEU A 271 -3.30 -10.82 1.15
C LEU A 271 -2.28 -11.95 0.94
N SER A 272 -1.73 -12.48 2.03
CA SER A 272 -0.74 -13.57 1.97
C SER A 272 -1.36 -14.87 1.43
N ALA A 273 -2.62 -15.16 1.78
CA ALA A 273 -3.35 -16.31 1.24
C ALA A 273 -3.61 -16.16 -0.25
N ILE A 274 -4.05 -14.98 -0.71
CA ILE A 274 -4.24 -14.69 -2.13
C ILE A 274 -2.92 -14.89 -2.89
N SER A 275 -1.82 -14.32 -2.38
CA SER A 275 -0.50 -14.46 -2.99
C SER A 275 0.02 -15.91 -3.01
N ALA A 276 -0.43 -16.76 -2.08
CA ALA A 276 -0.02 -18.17 -2.03
C ALA A 276 -0.84 -19.07 -2.96
N ILE A 277 -2.12 -18.73 -3.21
CA ILE A 277 -3.08 -19.55 -3.96
C ILE A 277 -3.03 -19.24 -5.45
N TYR A 278 -2.97 -17.95 -5.80
CA TYR A 278 -3.09 -17.53 -7.20
C TYR A 278 -1.75 -17.55 -7.92
N ALA A 279 -1.77 -18.06 -9.16
CA ALA A 279 -0.67 -17.92 -10.09
C ALA A 279 -0.66 -16.50 -10.67
N ARG A 280 0.51 -16.06 -11.15
CA ARG A 280 0.69 -14.74 -11.77
C ARG A 280 -0.11 -14.62 -13.07
N LEU A 281 -0.78 -13.48 -13.23
CA LEU A 281 -1.47 -13.12 -14.46
C LEU A 281 -0.50 -12.54 -15.50
N ARG A 282 -0.80 -12.74 -16.79
CA ARG A 282 -0.15 -11.99 -17.87
C ARG A 282 -0.69 -10.56 -17.91
N ILE A 283 0.10 -9.64 -18.43
CA ILE A 283 -0.28 -8.22 -18.48
C ILE A 283 -1.58 -7.97 -19.24
N ASP A 284 -1.78 -8.68 -20.36
CA ASP A 284 -3.00 -8.59 -21.17
C ASP A 284 -4.23 -9.07 -20.39
N GLN A 285 -4.09 -10.20 -19.68
CA GLN A 285 -5.15 -10.75 -18.83
C GLN A 285 -5.51 -9.79 -17.69
N LEU A 286 -4.51 -9.16 -17.06
CA LEU A 286 -4.71 -8.19 -16.01
C LEU A 286 -5.46 -6.96 -16.50
N ILE A 287 -5.05 -6.39 -17.65
CA ILE A 287 -5.71 -5.23 -18.25
C ILE A 287 -7.15 -5.59 -18.60
N HIS A 288 -7.35 -6.73 -19.27
CA HIS A 288 -8.70 -7.19 -19.63
C HIS A 288 -9.59 -7.39 -18.40
N LEU A 289 -9.10 -8.05 -17.34
CA LEU A 289 -9.84 -8.28 -16.09
C LEU A 289 -10.25 -6.96 -15.43
N ASN A 290 -9.33 -6.02 -15.30
CA ASN A 290 -9.61 -4.75 -14.64
C ASN A 290 -10.55 -3.87 -15.47
N TRP A 291 -10.30 -3.68 -16.76
CA TRP A 291 -11.06 -2.75 -17.59
C TRP A 291 -12.43 -3.30 -18.02
N HIS A 292 -12.55 -4.59 -18.33
CA HIS A 292 -13.79 -5.16 -18.85
C HIS A 292 -14.67 -5.81 -17.77
N ILE A 293 -14.10 -6.15 -16.59
CA ILE A 293 -14.87 -6.79 -15.54
C ILE A 293 -14.93 -5.90 -14.29
N PHE A 294 -13.80 -5.56 -13.69
CA PHE A 294 -13.79 -4.92 -12.38
C PHE A 294 -14.23 -3.45 -12.42
N ILE A 295 -13.83 -2.67 -13.41
CA ILE A 295 -14.27 -1.26 -13.56
C ILE A 295 -15.78 -1.17 -13.83
N PRO A 296 -16.38 -1.91 -14.75
CA PRO A 296 -17.84 -1.92 -14.88
C PRO A 296 -18.58 -2.34 -13.59
N LEU A 297 -18.06 -3.34 -12.87
CA LEU A 297 -18.63 -3.75 -11.59
C LEU A 297 -18.53 -2.63 -10.53
N THR A 298 -17.43 -1.86 -10.50
CA THR A 298 -17.33 -0.71 -9.59
C THR A 298 -18.30 0.40 -9.95
N LEU A 299 -18.52 0.66 -11.24
CA LEU A 299 -19.51 1.63 -11.67
C LEU A 299 -20.92 1.22 -11.28
N LEU A 300 -21.29 -0.05 -11.47
CA LEU A 300 -22.57 -0.58 -11.01
C LEU A 300 -22.72 -0.47 -9.48
N HIS A 301 -21.64 -0.73 -8.75
CA HIS A 301 -21.64 -0.56 -7.29
C HIS A 301 -21.86 0.91 -6.87
N ILE A 302 -21.22 1.87 -7.56
CA ILE A 302 -21.43 3.30 -7.29
C ILE A 302 -22.88 3.71 -7.59
N VAL A 303 -23.45 3.24 -8.71
CA VAL A 303 -24.88 3.48 -9.02
C VAL A 303 -25.79 2.91 -7.94
N TYR A 304 -25.50 1.70 -7.44
CA TYR A 304 -26.25 1.10 -6.33
C TYR A 304 -26.19 1.98 -5.06
N ILE A 305 -25.02 2.56 -4.74
CA ILE A 305 -24.89 3.46 -3.57
C ILE A 305 -25.72 4.75 -3.76
N LEU A 306 -25.71 5.33 -4.97
CA LEU A 306 -26.45 6.55 -5.28
C LEU A 306 -27.97 6.39 -5.25
N LEU A 307 -28.47 5.17 -5.52
CA LEU A 307 -29.90 4.85 -5.50
C LEU A 307 -30.41 4.47 -4.10
N ARG A 308 -29.52 4.22 -3.16
CA ARG A 308 -29.85 3.86 -1.78
C ARG A 308 -29.96 5.06 -0.87
#